data_fee67b53075c065e851d60c723594533
#
_entry.id   fee67b53075c065e851d60c723594533
#
_cell.length_a   1.000
_cell.length_b   1.000
_cell.length_c   1.000
_cell.angle_alpha   90.00
_cell.angle_beta   90.00
_cell.angle_gamma   90.00
#
_symmetry.space_group_name_H-M   'P 1'
#
loop_
_entity.id
_entity.type
_entity.pdbx_description
1 polymer ?
#
loop_
_entity_poly.entity_id
_entity_poly.type
_entity_poly.pdbx_seq_one_letter_code
_entity_poly.pdbx_strand_id
1 'polypeptide(L)'
;MAGVMILSGSACTGKKKIVLTTGFEEGELFKIDKATCSVSEYMVYLTNMQNMYENTYGDQIWEMTTAEGEPLEDGLKETVLSRLSRVKVMNLLAEKKKVVLSKEDEKMAKAAAKQYYESLNDTEKQLFNLTEKDFENMYREYALANRLYGFLVKDINPEISDDEARTITVSHIFLRTYQVDSSGERTEYSDSEKEAIYEKAEEILLKLEDGEKFEDLAVSYNEDEKSTFLFRRGETDPAYEEVAFNLATDEISGIVTTPDGYYIIRCDNMFDRDETDENKLAILNEKRNEAFEQEYNAFLEERTGNLNEEAWAGIHAVKDDAVHTADFFVIYGSLFQ
;
A
#
# COMPACT_ATOMS: atom_id res chain seq x y z
N MET A 1 -17.21 -8.39 1.53
CA MET A 1 -16.49 -7.11 1.67
C MET A 1 -15.81 -6.82 0.35
N ALA A 2 -16.25 -5.78 -0.38
CA ALA A 2 -15.64 -5.42 -1.65
C ALA A 2 -14.29 -4.75 -1.35
N GLY A 3 -13.19 -5.41 -1.70
CA GLY A 3 -11.87 -4.85 -1.57
C GLY A 3 -11.70 -3.66 -2.51
N VAL A 4 -11.75 -2.45 -1.97
CA VAL A 4 -11.26 -1.26 -2.67
C VAL A 4 -9.77 -1.47 -2.87
N MET A 5 -9.34 -1.79 -4.09
CA MET A 5 -7.93 -1.84 -4.44
C MET A 5 -7.31 -0.46 -4.23
N ILE A 6 -6.63 -0.29 -3.13
CA ILE A 6 -5.67 0.79 -2.97
C ILE A 6 -4.50 0.42 -3.88
N LEU A 7 -4.46 0.99 -5.07
CA LEU A 7 -3.30 0.92 -5.95
C LEU A 7 -2.16 1.71 -5.26
N SER A 8 -1.48 1.07 -4.30
CA SER A 8 -0.27 1.61 -3.72
C SER A 8 0.80 1.66 -4.82
N GLY A 9 1.08 2.85 -5.30
CA GLY A 9 2.16 3.07 -6.25
C GLY A 9 3.50 2.90 -5.56
N SER A 10 4.14 1.74 -5.73
CA SER A 10 5.58 1.67 -5.54
C SER A 10 6.23 2.50 -6.63
N ALA A 11 6.90 3.58 -6.26
CA ALA A 11 7.67 4.41 -7.17
C ALA A 11 8.80 3.55 -7.77
N CYS A 12 8.58 3.03 -8.98
CA CYS A 12 9.64 2.43 -9.77
C CYS A 12 10.58 3.55 -10.22
N THR A 13 11.77 3.63 -9.63
CA THR A 13 12.91 4.43 -10.08
C THR A 13 13.52 3.86 -11.37
N GLY A 14 12.72 3.63 -12.39
CA GLY A 14 13.17 3.41 -13.73
C GLY A 14 13.40 4.76 -14.42
N LYS A 15 14.59 5.01 -14.95
CA LYS A 15 14.90 6.22 -15.75
C LYS A 15 13.91 6.31 -16.90
N LYS A 16 12.81 7.06 -16.72
CA LYS A 16 11.87 7.39 -17.79
C LYS A 16 12.62 8.22 -18.82
N LYS A 17 12.69 7.73 -20.06
CA LYS A 17 13.20 8.49 -21.18
C LYS A 17 12.07 9.44 -21.61
N ILE A 18 12.07 10.66 -21.06
CA ILE A 18 11.15 11.72 -21.49
C ILE A 18 11.69 12.24 -22.82
N VAL A 19 10.95 12.02 -23.89
CA VAL A 19 11.22 12.62 -25.19
C VAL A 19 10.33 13.85 -25.28
N LEU A 20 10.92 15.03 -25.28
CA LEU A 20 10.23 16.31 -25.55
C LEU A 20 9.73 16.30 -27.01
N THR A 21 8.43 16.14 -27.21
CA THR A 21 7.80 16.24 -28.52
C THR A 21 6.82 17.40 -28.57
N THR A 22 7.03 18.32 -29.47
CA THR A 22 6.03 19.31 -29.93
C THR A 22 4.93 18.55 -30.67
N GLY A 23 3.73 18.42 -30.07
CA GLY A 23 2.64 17.68 -30.72
C GLY A 23 1.48 17.29 -29.81
N PHE A 24 1.20 18.10 -28.78
CA PHE A 24 -0.01 17.98 -28.00
C PHE A 24 -1.15 18.78 -28.64
N GLU A 25 -2.36 18.25 -28.59
CA GLU A 25 -3.56 19.02 -28.90
C GLU A 25 -3.91 19.95 -27.74
N GLU A 26 -4.76 20.93 -28.00
CA GLU A 26 -5.21 21.87 -26.94
C GLU A 26 -5.89 21.09 -25.80
N GLY A 27 -5.43 21.34 -24.58
CA GLY A 27 -5.96 20.69 -23.36
C GLY A 27 -5.42 19.29 -23.10
N GLU A 28 -4.52 18.73 -23.92
CA GLU A 28 -3.85 17.45 -23.62
C GLU A 28 -2.74 17.62 -22.57
N LEU A 29 -2.76 16.77 -21.55
CA LEU A 29 -1.76 16.75 -20.49
C LEU A 29 -0.65 15.74 -20.76
N PHE A 30 -1.02 14.51 -21.11
CA PHE A 30 -0.03 13.50 -21.45
C PHE A 30 -0.54 12.51 -22.50
N LYS A 31 0.41 11.81 -23.13
CA LYS A 31 0.14 10.72 -24.08
C LYS A 31 0.98 9.50 -23.74
N ILE A 32 0.40 8.32 -23.89
CA ILE A 32 1.12 7.05 -23.83
C ILE A 32 0.70 6.27 -25.09
N ASP A 33 1.61 6.19 -26.05
CA ASP A 33 1.30 5.73 -27.44
C ASP A 33 0.09 6.50 -28.00
N LYS A 34 -1.04 5.80 -28.21
CA LYS A 34 -2.30 6.40 -28.72
C LYS A 34 -3.28 6.83 -27.61
N ALA A 35 -3.01 6.46 -26.35
CA ALA A 35 -3.86 6.85 -25.24
C ALA A 35 -3.48 8.25 -24.76
N THR A 36 -4.48 9.12 -24.60
CA THR A 36 -4.32 10.50 -24.17
C THR A 36 -5.05 10.75 -22.85
N CYS A 37 -4.58 11.73 -22.11
CA CYS A 37 -5.26 12.28 -20.95
C CYS A 37 -5.34 13.79 -21.08
N SER A 38 -6.51 14.37 -20.91
CA SER A 38 -6.68 15.82 -20.90
C SER A 38 -6.39 16.41 -19.51
N VAL A 39 -6.12 17.72 -19.46
CA VAL A 39 -6.05 18.49 -18.21
C VAL A 39 -7.35 18.35 -17.45
N SER A 40 -8.51 18.46 -18.12
CA SER A 40 -9.83 18.32 -17.49
C SER A 40 -10.03 16.97 -16.81
N GLU A 41 -9.68 15.87 -17.48
CA GLU A 41 -9.74 14.52 -16.92
C GLU A 41 -8.81 14.38 -15.69
N TYR A 42 -7.60 14.91 -15.79
CA TYR A 42 -6.66 14.93 -14.68
C TYR A 42 -7.20 15.72 -13.48
N MET A 43 -7.80 16.90 -13.73
CA MET A 43 -8.38 17.74 -12.67
C MET A 43 -9.51 17.05 -11.91
N VAL A 44 -10.31 16.20 -12.56
CA VAL A 44 -11.32 15.39 -11.84
C VAL A 44 -10.65 14.48 -10.81
N TYR A 45 -9.60 13.77 -11.20
CA TYR A 45 -8.88 12.88 -10.27
C TYR A 45 -8.17 13.67 -9.17
N LEU A 46 -7.50 14.77 -9.52
CA LEU A 46 -6.78 15.61 -8.57
C LEU A 46 -7.74 16.17 -7.52
N THR A 47 -8.83 16.80 -7.94
CA THR A 47 -9.81 17.44 -7.05
C THR A 47 -10.47 16.41 -6.13
N ASN A 48 -10.88 15.24 -6.65
CA ASN A 48 -11.51 14.23 -5.81
C ASN A 48 -10.52 13.66 -4.78
N MET A 49 -9.26 13.45 -5.15
CA MET A 49 -8.25 13.00 -4.20
C MET A 49 -7.88 14.09 -3.19
N GLN A 50 -7.72 15.33 -3.64
CA GLN A 50 -7.48 16.48 -2.77
C GLN A 50 -8.57 16.57 -1.69
N ASN A 51 -9.85 16.65 -2.09
CA ASN A 51 -10.96 16.78 -1.18
C ASN A 51 -11.12 15.58 -0.24
N MET A 52 -10.77 14.38 -0.69
CA MET A 52 -10.75 13.21 0.17
C MET A 52 -9.70 13.35 1.30
N TYR A 53 -8.51 13.86 1.00
CA TYR A 53 -7.50 14.16 2.01
C TYR A 53 -7.94 15.29 2.95
N GLU A 54 -8.50 16.38 2.42
CA GLU A 54 -9.01 17.51 3.20
C GLU A 54 -10.14 17.09 4.14
N ASN A 55 -11.05 16.24 3.68
CA ASN A 55 -12.13 15.69 4.52
C ASN A 55 -11.61 14.84 5.68
N THR A 56 -10.42 14.28 5.56
CA THR A 56 -9.82 13.40 6.57
C THR A 56 -8.90 14.15 7.52
N TYR A 57 -8.09 15.07 6.99
CA TYR A 57 -6.99 15.72 7.72
C TYR A 57 -7.11 17.23 7.85
N GLY A 58 -8.11 17.83 7.18
CA GLY A 58 -8.26 19.28 7.07
C GLY A 58 -7.40 19.87 5.95
N ASP A 59 -7.77 21.11 5.52
CA ASP A 59 -7.10 21.84 4.44
C ASP A 59 -5.65 22.24 4.75
N GLN A 60 -5.32 22.39 6.04
CA GLN A 60 -3.94 22.67 6.48
C GLN A 60 -2.92 21.58 6.10
N ILE A 61 -3.34 20.40 5.65
CA ILE A 61 -2.43 19.34 5.19
C ILE A 61 -1.52 19.84 4.06
N TRP A 62 -1.98 20.78 3.23
CA TRP A 62 -1.23 21.31 2.10
C TRP A 62 -0.14 22.33 2.49
N GLU A 63 -0.11 22.76 3.75
CA GLU A 63 0.98 23.56 4.31
C GLU A 63 2.16 22.70 4.77
N MET A 64 1.98 21.37 4.80
CA MET A 64 3.00 20.41 5.24
C MET A 64 3.93 20.02 4.09
N THR A 65 5.12 19.56 4.49
CA THR A 65 6.13 19.00 3.59
C THR A 65 6.45 17.56 3.99
N THR A 66 7.01 16.79 3.05
CA THR A 66 7.57 15.46 3.32
C THR A 66 8.81 15.58 4.20
N ALA A 67 9.35 14.44 4.65
CA ALA A 67 10.63 14.41 5.39
C ALA A 67 11.81 14.99 4.57
N GLU A 68 11.73 14.92 3.24
CA GLU A 68 12.69 15.48 2.29
C GLU A 68 12.48 16.98 2.03
N GLY A 69 11.42 17.58 2.58
CA GLY A 69 11.08 18.99 2.45
C GLY A 69 10.25 19.37 1.21
N GLU A 70 9.76 18.39 0.45
CA GLU A 70 8.90 18.63 -0.71
C GLU A 70 7.44 18.89 -0.29
N PRO A 71 6.72 19.83 -0.93
CA PRO A 71 5.32 20.08 -0.63
C PRO A 71 4.45 18.83 -0.84
N LEU A 72 3.51 18.56 0.08
CA LEU A 72 2.57 17.45 -0.09
C LEU A 72 1.66 17.60 -1.32
N GLU A 73 1.40 18.82 -1.75
CA GLU A 73 0.67 19.11 -2.99
C GLU A 73 1.36 18.50 -4.22
N ASP A 74 2.69 18.63 -4.31
CA ASP A 74 3.45 18.06 -5.43
C ASP A 74 3.42 16.54 -5.42
N GLY A 75 3.52 15.91 -4.24
CA GLY A 75 3.36 14.47 -4.08
C GLY A 75 1.96 13.98 -4.50
N LEU A 76 0.90 14.74 -4.20
CA LEU A 76 -0.45 14.44 -4.66
C LEU A 76 -0.55 14.51 -6.19
N LYS A 77 -0.02 15.56 -6.81
CA LYS A 77 -0.02 15.72 -8.26
C LYS A 77 0.68 14.54 -8.96
N GLU A 78 1.85 14.14 -8.48
CA GLU A 78 2.58 13.00 -9.03
C GLU A 78 1.83 11.68 -8.84
N THR A 79 1.19 11.49 -7.70
CA THR A 79 0.36 10.32 -7.42
C THR A 79 -0.81 10.21 -8.39
N VAL A 80 -1.49 11.32 -8.66
CA VAL A 80 -2.61 11.38 -9.63
C VAL A 80 -2.11 11.10 -11.05
N LEU A 81 -0.98 11.69 -11.45
CA LEU A 81 -0.37 11.44 -12.76
C LEU A 81 -0.01 9.97 -12.94
N SER A 82 0.60 9.37 -11.93
CA SER A 82 0.95 7.94 -11.92
C SER A 82 -0.29 7.06 -12.04
N ARG A 83 -1.35 7.37 -11.28
CA ARG A 83 -2.62 6.62 -11.28
C ARG A 83 -3.31 6.66 -12.64
N LEU A 84 -3.44 7.85 -13.24
CA LEU A 84 -4.04 8.01 -14.56
C LEU A 84 -3.19 7.35 -15.65
N SER A 85 -1.87 7.53 -15.61
CA SER A 85 -0.95 6.86 -16.54
C SER A 85 -1.12 5.35 -16.48
N ARG A 86 -1.25 4.79 -15.26
CA ARG A 86 -1.50 3.35 -15.06
C ARG A 86 -2.82 2.91 -15.67
N VAL A 87 -3.91 3.66 -15.46
CA VAL A 87 -5.22 3.38 -16.09
C VAL A 87 -5.10 3.36 -17.61
N LYS A 88 -4.44 4.36 -18.22
CA LYS A 88 -4.25 4.42 -19.69
C LYS A 88 -3.43 3.22 -20.20
N VAL A 89 -2.33 2.86 -19.54
CA VAL A 89 -1.50 1.69 -19.90
C VAL A 89 -2.31 0.39 -19.76
N MET A 90 -3.08 0.25 -18.68
CA MET A 90 -3.93 -0.91 -18.49
C MET A 90 -5.00 -1.04 -19.58
N ASN A 91 -5.59 0.07 -20.05
CA ASN A 91 -6.53 0.06 -21.15
C ASN A 91 -5.86 -0.38 -22.48
N LEU A 92 -4.63 0.08 -22.76
CA LEU A 92 -3.85 -0.39 -23.91
C LEU A 92 -3.52 -1.89 -23.81
N LEU A 93 -3.19 -2.38 -22.62
CA LEU A 93 -2.94 -3.81 -22.39
C LEU A 93 -4.23 -4.63 -22.51
N ALA A 94 -5.36 -4.11 -22.04
CA ALA A 94 -6.67 -4.73 -22.21
C ALA A 94 -7.02 -4.92 -23.68
N GLU A 95 -6.77 -3.91 -24.51
CA GLU A 95 -6.95 -4.01 -25.96
C GLU A 95 -6.03 -5.08 -26.58
N LYS A 96 -4.74 -5.11 -26.22
CA LYS A 96 -3.79 -6.15 -26.67
C LYS A 96 -4.26 -7.55 -26.26
N LYS A 97 -4.81 -7.70 -25.05
CA LYS A 97 -5.31 -8.98 -24.52
C LYS A 97 -6.77 -9.29 -24.94
N LYS A 98 -7.43 -8.37 -25.67
CA LYS A 98 -8.83 -8.45 -26.12
C LYS A 98 -9.82 -8.55 -24.95
N VAL A 99 -9.50 -7.93 -23.83
CA VAL A 99 -10.41 -7.78 -22.70
C VAL A 99 -11.34 -6.60 -22.99
N VAL A 100 -12.63 -6.81 -22.77
CA VAL A 100 -13.66 -5.79 -23.00
C VAL A 100 -14.63 -5.75 -21.83
N LEU A 101 -15.31 -4.64 -21.65
CA LEU A 101 -16.39 -4.51 -20.68
C LEU A 101 -17.59 -5.37 -21.07
N SER A 102 -18.28 -5.89 -20.08
CA SER A 102 -19.58 -6.55 -20.28
C SER A 102 -20.68 -5.50 -20.52
N LYS A 103 -21.85 -5.94 -20.99
CA LYS A 103 -23.02 -5.06 -21.12
C LYS A 103 -23.46 -4.46 -19.78
N GLU A 104 -23.22 -5.17 -18.70
CA GLU A 104 -23.55 -4.69 -17.35
C GLU A 104 -22.53 -3.63 -16.91
N ASP A 105 -21.22 -3.85 -17.12
CA ASP A 105 -20.21 -2.85 -16.85
C ASP A 105 -20.48 -1.53 -17.60
N GLU A 106 -20.91 -1.62 -18.87
CA GLU A 106 -21.27 -0.45 -19.69
C GLU A 106 -22.48 0.32 -19.11
N LYS A 107 -23.49 -0.40 -18.57
CA LYS A 107 -24.61 0.25 -17.91
C LYS A 107 -24.19 0.89 -16.58
N MET A 108 -23.35 0.21 -15.81
CA MET A 108 -22.84 0.74 -14.55
C MET A 108 -21.99 1.99 -14.78
N ALA A 109 -21.11 2.00 -15.78
CA ALA A 109 -20.32 3.17 -16.14
C ALA A 109 -21.21 4.37 -16.51
N LYS A 110 -22.28 4.14 -17.28
CA LYS A 110 -23.25 5.16 -17.63
C LYS A 110 -24.03 5.66 -16.41
N ALA A 111 -24.45 4.76 -15.52
CA ALA A 111 -25.14 5.14 -14.29
C ALA A 111 -24.24 5.95 -13.34
N ALA A 112 -22.97 5.54 -13.21
CA ALA A 112 -21.98 6.24 -12.41
C ALA A 112 -21.72 7.65 -12.94
N ALA A 113 -21.54 7.79 -14.26
CA ALA A 113 -21.34 9.09 -14.90
C ALA A 113 -22.50 10.05 -14.65
N LYS A 114 -23.72 9.55 -14.83
CA LYS A 114 -24.92 10.34 -14.56
C LYS A 114 -24.99 10.79 -13.11
N GLN A 115 -24.82 9.85 -12.17
CA GLN A 115 -24.87 10.14 -10.74
C GLN A 115 -23.81 11.17 -10.34
N TYR A 116 -22.58 11.00 -10.83
CA TYR A 116 -21.48 11.94 -10.54
C TYR A 116 -21.73 13.31 -11.17
N TYR A 117 -22.15 13.38 -12.43
CA TYR A 117 -22.45 14.64 -13.10
C TYR A 117 -23.61 15.42 -12.42
N GLU A 118 -24.61 14.71 -11.93
CA GLU A 118 -25.74 15.28 -11.18
C GLU A 118 -25.33 15.77 -9.78
N SER A 119 -24.30 15.18 -9.15
CA SER A 119 -23.78 15.63 -7.85
C SER A 119 -22.94 16.90 -7.94
N LEU A 120 -22.36 17.19 -9.10
CA LEU A 120 -21.52 18.38 -9.29
C LEU A 120 -22.35 19.68 -9.27
N ASN A 121 -21.84 20.68 -8.55
CA ASN A 121 -22.36 22.03 -8.62
C ASN A 121 -21.87 22.79 -9.88
N ASP A 122 -22.34 24.03 -10.08
CA ASP A 122 -22.01 24.80 -11.28
C ASP A 122 -20.53 25.19 -11.35
N THR A 123 -19.88 25.47 -10.21
CA THR A 123 -18.44 25.78 -10.13
C THR A 123 -17.60 24.58 -10.55
N GLU A 124 -17.92 23.39 -10.05
CA GLU A 124 -17.24 22.14 -10.40
C GLU A 124 -17.45 21.77 -11.87
N LYS A 125 -18.66 21.95 -12.41
CA LYS A 125 -18.93 21.74 -13.83
C LYS A 125 -18.14 22.70 -14.72
N GLN A 126 -17.98 23.95 -14.30
CA GLN A 126 -17.15 24.93 -15.03
C GLN A 126 -15.66 24.60 -14.92
N LEU A 127 -15.18 24.18 -13.74
CA LEU A 127 -13.80 23.80 -13.52
C LEU A 127 -13.38 22.62 -14.42
N PHE A 128 -14.19 21.57 -14.42
CA PHE A 128 -13.86 20.39 -15.22
C PHE A 128 -14.13 20.58 -16.71
N ASN A 129 -15.12 21.37 -17.07
CA ASN A 129 -15.57 21.61 -18.45
C ASN A 129 -15.75 20.29 -19.24
N LEU A 130 -16.35 19.26 -18.59
CA LEU A 130 -16.62 17.94 -19.11
C LEU A 130 -18.12 17.69 -19.19
N THR A 131 -18.52 16.86 -20.12
CA THR A 131 -19.91 16.39 -20.29
C THR A 131 -20.14 15.08 -19.52
N GLU A 132 -21.42 14.71 -19.29
CA GLU A 132 -21.78 13.38 -18.76
C GLU A 132 -21.12 12.25 -19.57
N LYS A 133 -20.98 12.42 -20.88
CA LYS A 133 -20.34 11.41 -21.74
C LYS A 133 -18.84 11.26 -21.51
N ASP A 134 -18.16 12.34 -21.15
CA ASP A 134 -16.74 12.29 -20.80
C ASP A 134 -16.55 11.56 -19.47
N PHE A 135 -17.39 11.79 -18.48
CA PHE A 135 -17.40 11.01 -17.25
C PHE A 135 -17.74 9.54 -17.50
N GLU A 136 -18.68 9.23 -18.42
CA GLU A 136 -18.94 7.85 -18.81
C GLU A 136 -17.68 7.17 -19.37
N ASN A 137 -16.90 7.87 -20.22
CA ASN A 137 -15.65 7.34 -20.74
C ASN A 137 -14.63 7.12 -19.61
N MET A 138 -14.48 8.05 -18.66
CA MET A 138 -13.58 7.90 -17.51
C MET A 138 -13.94 6.68 -16.66
N TYR A 139 -15.23 6.47 -16.35
CA TYR A 139 -15.68 5.30 -15.61
C TYR A 139 -15.48 3.99 -16.37
N ARG A 140 -15.67 4.01 -17.71
CA ARG A 140 -15.38 2.84 -18.57
C ARG A 140 -13.89 2.48 -18.56
N GLU A 141 -13.01 3.47 -18.69
CA GLU A 141 -11.57 3.25 -18.63
C GLU A 141 -11.13 2.68 -17.29
N TYR A 142 -11.68 3.22 -16.20
CA TYR A 142 -11.38 2.73 -14.85
C TYR A 142 -11.92 1.31 -14.65
N ALA A 143 -13.13 1.02 -15.11
CA ALA A 143 -13.72 -0.32 -15.05
C ALA A 143 -12.94 -1.33 -15.92
N LEU A 144 -12.49 -0.92 -17.12
CA LEU A 144 -11.71 -1.79 -17.98
C LEU A 144 -10.35 -2.14 -17.38
N ALA A 145 -9.69 -1.18 -16.71
CA ALA A 145 -8.46 -1.42 -15.97
C ALA A 145 -8.67 -2.47 -14.87
N ASN A 146 -9.72 -2.35 -14.06
CA ASN A 146 -10.03 -3.34 -13.02
C ASN A 146 -10.38 -4.71 -13.60
N ARG A 147 -11.10 -4.74 -14.72
CA ARG A 147 -11.43 -5.99 -15.41
C ARG A 147 -10.20 -6.69 -15.98
N LEU A 148 -9.25 -5.91 -16.51
CA LEU A 148 -7.95 -6.44 -16.95
C LEU A 148 -7.21 -7.12 -15.80
N TYR A 149 -7.13 -6.46 -14.64
CA TYR A 149 -6.52 -7.06 -13.46
C TYR A 149 -7.14 -8.42 -13.15
N GLY A 150 -8.46 -8.46 -12.99
CA GLY A 150 -9.18 -9.71 -12.72
C GLY A 150 -8.93 -10.78 -13.80
N PHE A 151 -8.85 -10.38 -15.08
CA PHE A 151 -8.55 -11.29 -16.18
C PHE A 151 -7.15 -11.88 -16.09
N LEU A 152 -6.14 -11.08 -15.77
CA LEU A 152 -4.75 -11.52 -15.70
C LEU A 152 -4.49 -12.44 -14.49
N VAL A 153 -5.21 -12.23 -13.38
CA VAL A 153 -4.96 -12.99 -12.14
C VAL A 153 -5.96 -14.13 -11.89
N LYS A 154 -6.97 -14.32 -12.75
CA LYS A 154 -8.06 -15.30 -12.54
C LYS A 154 -7.60 -16.74 -12.35
N ASP A 155 -6.51 -17.11 -13.04
CA ASP A 155 -5.95 -18.46 -13.01
C ASP A 155 -4.79 -18.58 -11.99
N ILE A 156 -4.47 -17.51 -11.27
CA ILE A 156 -3.47 -17.49 -10.21
C ILE A 156 -4.16 -17.95 -8.91
N ASN A 157 -4.01 -19.21 -8.62
CA ASN A 157 -4.56 -19.85 -7.43
C ASN A 157 -3.61 -20.93 -6.91
N PRO A 158 -2.40 -20.56 -6.45
CA PRO A 158 -1.45 -21.49 -5.88
C PRO A 158 -2.03 -22.14 -4.62
N GLU A 159 -1.69 -23.39 -4.38
CA GLU A 159 -1.95 -24.02 -3.10
C GLU A 159 -0.98 -23.41 -2.06
N ILE A 160 -1.52 -22.79 -1.02
CA ILE A 160 -0.75 -22.22 0.09
C ILE A 160 -0.95 -23.13 1.29
N SER A 161 0.14 -23.75 1.74
CA SER A 161 0.08 -24.66 2.89
C SER A 161 -0.19 -23.91 4.20
N ASP A 162 -0.72 -24.64 5.20
CA ASP A 162 -0.86 -24.12 6.56
C ASP A 162 0.49 -23.69 7.13
N ASP A 163 1.57 -24.40 6.83
CA ASP A 163 2.90 -24.06 7.34
C ASP A 163 3.48 -22.80 6.68
N GLU A 164 3.23 -22.58 5.38
CA GLU A 164 3.62 -21.34 4.67
C GLU A 164 2.90 -20.12 5.23
N ALA A 165 1.61 -20.26 5.54
CA ALA A 165 0.78 -19.17 6.01
C ALA A 165 0.70 -19.06 7.53
N ARG A 166 1.32 -19.99 8.26
CA ARG A 166 1.19 -20.11 9.71
C ARG A 166 1.48 -18.80 10.43
N THR A 167 0.54 -18.43 11.28
CA THR A 167 0.64 -17.30 12.21
C THR A 167 0.69 -17.84 13.61
N ILE A 168 1.59 -17.34 14.43
CA ILE A 168 1.82 -17.75 15.80
C ILE A 168 1.69 -16.56 16.75
N THR A 169 1.32 -16.84 18.00
CA THR A 169 1.37 -15.86 19.08
C THR A 169 2.45 -16.28 20.06
N VAL A 170 3.33 -15.35 20.40
CA VAL A 170 4.39 -15.56 21.37
C VAL A 170 4.42 -14.44 22.40
N SER A 171 4.91 -14.77 23.59
CA SER A 171 5.37 -13.79 24.57
C SER A 171 6.88 -13.88 24.69
N HIS A 172 7.55 -12.75 24.90
CA HIS A 172 8.99 -12.75 25.11
C HIS A 172 9.45 -11.87 26.25
N ILE A 173 10.67 -12.15 26.74
CA ILE A 173 11.49 -11.28 27.59
C ILE A 173 12.68 -10.86 26.74
N PHE A 174 12.76 -9.56 26.44
CA PHE A 174 13.83 -8.97 25.67
C PHE A 174 14.80 -8.23 26.57
N LEU A 175 16.10 -8.47 26.38
CA LEU A 175 17.19 -7.79 27.03
C LEU A 175 18.07 -7.13 25.97
N ARG A 176 18.06 -5.82 25.95
CA ARG A 176 18.68 -4.98 24.93
C ARG A 176 20.20 -4.95 25.05
N THR A 177 20.92 -5.00 23.92
CA THR A 177 22.39 -4.90 23.87
C THR A 177 22.90 -3.58 23.32
N TYR A 178 22.09 -2.55 23.33
CA TYR A 178 22.39 -1.20 22.89
C TYR A 178 21.65 -0.15 23.71
N GLN A 179 22.05 1.08 23.61
CA GLN A 179 21.33 2.24 24.11
C GLN A 179 20.94 3.16 22.98
N VAL A 180 19.86 3.91 23.16
CA VAL A 180 19.40 4.94 22.23
C VAL A 180 19.42 6.27 22.98
N ASP A 181 20.08 7.28 22.42
CA ASP A 181 20.13 8.61 23.01
C ASP A 181 18.85 9.43 22.71
N SER A 182 18.81 10.67 23.23
CA SER A 182 17.66 11.56 23.03
C SER A 182 17.46 12.02 21.58
N SER A 183 18.43 11.82 20.70
CA SER A 183 18.35 12.09 19.25
C SER A 183 17.94 10.88 18.44
N GLY A 184 17.79 9.71 19.08
CA GLY A 184 17.48 8.43 18.43
C GLY A 184 18.72 7.70 17.91
N GLU A 185 19.94 8.16 18.23
CA GLU A 185 21.17 7.50 17.80
C GLU A 185 21.42 6.26 18.66
N ARG A 186 21.64 5.11 17.98
CA ARG A 186 21.92 3.82 18.60
C ARG A 186 23.41 3.65 18.83
N THR A 187 23.79 3.25 20.05
CA THR A 187 25.16 2.89 20.44
C THR A 187 25.16 1.49 21.02
N GLU A 188 25.95 0.59 20.42
CA GLU A 188 26.13 -0.77 20.92
C GLU A 188 26.85 -0.80 22.25
N TYR A 189 26.45 -1.72 23.13
CA TYR A 189 27.18 -2.01 24.36
C TYR A 189 28.50 -2.73 24.06
N SER A 190 29.46 -2.58 24.96
CA SER A 190 30.72 -3.32 24.91
C SER A 190 30.50 -4.84 25.12
N ASP A 191 31.49 -5.65 24.72
CA ASP A 191 31.40 -7.10 24.89
C ASP A 191 31.21 -7.51 26.36
N SER A 192 31.87 -6.81 27.32
CA SER A 192 31.66 -7.10 28.74
C SER A 192 30.30 -6.71 29.26
N GLU A 193 29.66 -5.68 28.72
CA GLU A 193 28.28 -5.32 29.05
C GLU A 193 27.29 -6.34 28.45
N LYS A 194 27.54 -6.75 27.20
CA LYS A 194 26.73 -7.80 26.55
C LYS A 194 26.81 -9.13 27.29
N GLU A 195 28.01 -9.50 27.80
CA GLU A 195 28.20 -10.69 28.64
C GLU A 195 27.39 -10.61 29.96
N ALA A 196 27.43 -9.46 30.66
CA ALA A 196 26.63 -9.25 31.86
C ALA A 196 25.11 -9.33 31.60
N ILE A 197 24.65 -8.88 30.42
CA ILE A 197 23.24 -9.01 30.01
C ILE A 197 22.90 -10.47 29.68
N TYR A 198 23.81 -11.21 29.07
CA TYR A 198 23.64 -12.62 28.82
C TYR A 198 23.53 -13.41 30.14
N GLU A 199 24.41 -13.16 31.13
CA GLU A 199 24.32 -13.73 32.48
C GLU A 199 22.95 -13.41 33.13
N LYS A 200 22.42 -12.19 32.94
CA LYS A 200 21.06 -11.86 33.40
C LYS A 200 19.98 -12.68 32.71
N ALA A 201 20.15 -12.97 31.40
CA ALA A 201 19.22 -13.85 30.70
C ALA A 201 19.29 -15.30 31.25
N GLU A 202 20.49 -15.81 31.59
CA GLU A 202 20.65 -17.11 32.25
C GLU A 202 19.97 -17.15 33.62
N GLU A 203 20.09 -16.08 34.43
CA GLU A 203 19.38 -15.99 35.72
C GLU A 203 17.86 -16.02 35.53
N ILE A 204 17.31 -15.42 34.47
CA ILE A 204 15.88 -15.45 34.17
C ILE A 204 15.44 -16.88 33.82
N LEU A 205 16.22 -17.60 33.00
CA LEU A 205 15.95 -19.02 32.69
C LEU A 205 15.94 -19.91 33.94
N LEU A 206 16.88 -19.72 34.86
CA LEU A 206 16.92 -20.45 36.10
C LEU A 206 15.68 -20.19 36.95
N LYS A 207 15.19 -18.97 37.01
CA LYS A 207 13.93 -18.62 37.72
C LYS A 207 12.73 -19.29 37.08
N LEU A 208 12.68 -19.38 35.75
CA LEU A 208 11.62 -20.11 35.05
C LEU A 208 11.68 -21.62 35.34
N GLU A 209 12.88 -22.21 35.42
CA GLU A 209 13.08 -23.61 35.81
C GLU A 209 12.68 -23.86 37.27
N ASP A 210 12.88 -22.89 38.17
CA ASP A 210 12.44 -22.91 39.57
C ASP A 210 10.93 -22.69 39.75
N GLY A 211 10.19 -22.44 38.65
CA GLY A 211 8.74 -22.35 38.61
C GLY A 211 8.17 -20.95 38.79
N GLU A 212 8.98 -19.89 38.65
CA GLU A 212 8.47 -18.53 38.54
C GLU A 212 7.66 -18.38 37.23
N LYS A 213 6.63 -17.56 37.24
CA LYS A 213 5.76 -17.36 36.08
C LYS A 213 6.42 -16.49 35.04
N PHE A 214 6.30 -16.89 33.79
CA PHE A 214 6.83 -16.14 32.65
C PHE A 214 6.31 -14.69 32.62
N GLU A 215 5.02 -14.48 32.88
CA GLU A 215 4.38 -13.18 32.90
C GLU A 215 4.99 -12.24 33.94
N ASP A 216 5.25 -12.76 35.17
CA ASP A 216 5.81 -11.97 36.27
C ASP A 216 7.26 -11.54 35.94
N LEU A 217 8.02 -12.44 35.30
CA LEU A 217 9.37 -12.15 34.85
C LEU A 217 9.36 -11.20 33.63
N ALA A 218 8.42 -11.35 32.69
CA ALA A 218 8.26 -10.44 31.58
C ALA A 218 7.95 -9.02 32.06
N VAL A 219 7.05 -8.84 33.02
CA VAL A 219 6.79 -7.53 33.64
C VAL A 219 8.03 -6.93 34.30
N SER A 220 8.90 -7.78 34.88
CA SER A 220 10.06 -7.34 35.64
C SER A 220 11.29 -7.05 34.79
N TYR A 221 11.46 -7.76 33.67
CA TYR A 221 12.72 -7.80 32.93
C TYR A 221 12.62 -7.41 31.46
N ASN A 222 11.43 -7.48 30.84
CA ASN A 222 11.26 -7.15 29.42
C ASN A 222 11.55 -5.66 29.16
N GLU A 223 12.45 -5.38 28.22
CA GLU A 223 12.85 -4.03 27.83
C GLU A 223 12.18 -3.56 26.53
N ASP A 224 11.28 -4.38 25.97
CA ASP A 224 10.44 -3.98 24.83
C ASP A 224 9.13 -3.33 25.32
N GLU A 225 8.49 -2.53 24.45
CA GLU A 225 7.21 -1.86 24.78
C GLU A 225 6.08 -2.86 25.05
N LYS A 226 6.14 -4.00 24.36
CA LYS A 226 5.19 -5.10 24.51
C LYS A 226 5.94 -6.39 24.79
N SER A 227 5.28 -7.34 25.41
CA SER A 227 5.81 -8.69 25.62
C SER A 227 5.12 -9.74 24.76
N THR A 228 3.97 -9.45 24.15
CA THR A 228 3.18 -10.40 23.38
C THR A 228 3.04 -9.91 21.94
N PHE A 229 3.31 -10.81 20.99
CA PHE A 229 3.32 -10.54 19.56
C PHE A 229 2.63 -11.66 18.78
N LEU A 230 1.85 -11.26 17.79
CA LEU A 230 1.30 -12.15 16.78
C LEU A 230 2.03 -11.82 15.49
N PHE A 231 2.59 -12.82 14.81
CA PHE A 231 3.33 -12.62 13.57
C PHE A 231 3.37 -13.88 12.70
N ARG A 232 3.69 -13.65 11.45
CA ARG A 232 3.90 -14.67 10.42
C ARG A 232 5.37 -14.73 10.00
N ARG A 233 5.74 -15.74 9.22
CA ARG A 233 7.11 -15.87 8.69
C ARG A 233 7.52 -14.65 7.87
N GLY A 234 8.78 -14.23 8.05
CA GLY A 234 9.38 -13.11 7.34
C GLY A 234 9.15 -11.74 7.97
N GLU A 235 8.50 -11.66 9.15
CA GLU A 235 8.20 -10.39 9.83
C GLU A 235 9.16 -10.05 10.96
N THR A 236 10.03 -10.99 11.37
CA THR A 236 10.95 -10.80 12.50
C THR A 236 12.40 -11.16 12.12
N ASP A 237 13.33 -10.95 13.06
CA ASP A 237 14.71 -11.40 12.88
C ASP A 237 14.76 -12.92 12.60
N PRO A 238 15.56 -13.41 11.63
CA PRO A 238 15.59 -14.81 11.27
C PRO A 238 15.95 -15.76 12.41
N ALA A 239 16.83 -15.35 13.34
CA ALA A 239 17.19 -16.21 14.49
C ALA A 239 16.06 -16.30 15.52
N TYR A 240 15.33 -15.19 15.70
CA TYR A 240 14.14 -15.15 16.53
C TYR A 240 13.03 -16.01 15.91
N GLU A 241 12.76 -15.83 14.62
CA GLU A 241 11.73 -16.55 13.88
C GLU A 241 11.95 -18.05 13.91
N GLU A 242 13.18 -18.50 13.59
CA GLU A 242 13.52 -19.92 13.57
C GLU A 242 13.18 -20.61 14.90
N VAL A 243 13.54 -19.98 16.03
CA VAL A 243 13.24 -20.53 17.34
C VAL A 243 11.73 -20.46 17.64
N ALA A 244 11.10 -19.31 17.45
CA ALA A 244 9.69 -19.10 17.78
C ALA A 244 8.76 -20.07 17.06
N PHE A 245 8.99 -20.30 15.75
CA PHE A 245 8.20 -21.23 14.93
C PHE A 245 8.44 -22.72 15.23
N ASN A 246 9.50 -23.07 15.97
CA ASN A 246 9.79 -24.44 16.37
C ASN A 246 9.27 -24.79 17.79
N LEU A 247 8.80 -23.79 18.57
CA LEU A 247 8.23 -24.03 19.89
C LEU A 247 6.82 -24.63 19.77
N ALA A 248 6.51 -25.57 20.65
CA ALA A 248 5.14 -25.99 20.90
C ALA A 248 4.40 -24.94 21.78
N THR A 249 3.08 -25.00 21.78
CA THR A 249 2.28 -24.14 22.68
C THR A 249 2.70 -24.38 24.14
N ASP A 250 2.87 -23.29 24.90
CA ASP A 250 3.39 -23.23 26.28
C ASP A 250 4.89 -23.58 26.42
N GLU A 251 5.60 -23.88 25.34
CA GLU A 251 7.04 -24.14 25.40
C GLU A 251 7.83 -22.83 25.48
N ILE A 252 8.89 -22.84 26.29
CA ILE A 252 9.80 -21.71 26.48
C ILE A 252 11.15 -22.05 25.82
N SER A 253 11.72 -21.12 25.10
CA SER A 253 13.02 -21.24 24.45
C SER A 253 14.18 -21.15 25.44
N GLY A 254 15.37 -21.52 24.99
CA GLY A 254 16.62 -21.00 25.55
C GLY A 254 16.82 -19.51 25.21
N ILE A 255 18.03 -19.01 25.44
CA ILE A 255 18.40 -17.65 25.06
C ILE A 255 18.59 -17.59 23.55
N VAL A 256 17.82 -16.71 22.89
CA VAL A 256 17.93 -16.42 21.46
C VAL A 256 18.73 -15.14 21.28
N THR A 257 19.80 -15.21 20.52
CA THR A 257 20.66 -14.06 20.23
C THR A 257 20.29 -13.45 18.88
N THR A 258 20.03 -12.16 18.88
CA THR A 258 19.79 -11.35 17.68
C THR A 258 20.72 -10.13 17.66
N PRO A 259 20.79 -9.37 16.57
CA PRO A 259 21.51 -8.09 16.54
C PRO A 259 21.04 -7.08 17.58
N ASP A 260 19.78 -7.17 18.02
CA ASP A 260 19.19 -6.23 18.99
C ASP A 260 19.41 -6.62 20.45
N GLY A 261 19.67 -7.90 20.72
CA GLY A 261 19.89 -8.39 22.06
C GLY A 261 19.48 -9.85 22.25
N TYR A 262 19.14 -10.17 23.47
CA TYR A 262 18.80 -11.53 23.89
C TYR A 262 17.30 -11.64 24.17
N TYR A 263 16.71 -12.74 23.69
CA TYR A 263 15.31 -13.03 23.89
C TYR A 263 15.13 -14.39 24.59
N ILE A 264 14.15 -14.46 25.48
CA ILE A 264 13.58 -15.71 25.97
C ILE A 264 12.13 -15.70 25.49
N ILE A 265 11.76 -16.68 24.68
CA ILE A 265 10.48 -16.70 23.96
C ILE A 265 9.61 -17.82 24.54
N ARG A 266 8.34 -17.54 24.82
CA ARG A 266 7.32 -18.55 25.05
C ARG A 266 6.32 -18.53 23.91
N CYS A 267 6.00 -19.69 23.35
CA CYS A 267 4.94 -19.82 22.38
C CYS A 267 3.59 -19.92 23.10
N ASP A 268 2.74 -18.89 22.97
CA ASP A 268 1.41 -18.86 23.55
C ASP A 268 0.39 -19.62 22.68
N ASN A 269 0.56 -19.55 21.36
CA ASN A 269 -0.24 -20.28 20.39
C ASN A 269 0.60 -20.59 19.14
N MET A 270 0.95 -21.86 18.93
CA MET A 270 1.77 -22.30 17.81
C MET A 270 1.04 -22.30 16.46
N PHE A 271 -0.29 -22.13 16.46
CA PHE A 271 -1.11 -22.11 15.26
C PHE A 271 -2.43 -21.38 15.51
N ASP A 272 -2.48 -20.13 15.08
CA ASP A 272 -3.71 -19.36 15.06
C ASP A 272 -4.45 -19.63 13.75
N ARG A 273 -5.58 -20.32 13.81
CA ARG A 273 -6.31 -20.75 12.61
C ARG A 273 -6.89 -19.59 11.85
N ASP A 274 -7.53 -18.67 12.54
CA ASP A 274 -8.23 -17.56 11.89
C ASP A 274 -7.23 -16.62 11.20
N GLU A 275 -6.17 -16.27 11.90
CA GLU A 275 -5.07 -15.46 11.36
C GLU A 275 -4.31 -16.18 10.25
N THR A 276 -4.11 -17.49 10.35
CA THR A 276 -3.49 -18.30 9.29
C THR A 276 -4.35 -18.31 8.02
N ASP A 277 -5.66 -18.45 8.16
CA ASP A 277 -6.59 -18.42 7.01
C ASP A 277 -6.64 -17.03 6.37
N GLU A 278 -6.59 -15.95 7.17
CA GLU A 278 -6.45 -14.58 6.65
C GLU A 278 -5.11 -14.37 5.94
N ASN A 279 -4.01 -14.90 6.50
CA ASN A 279 -2.69 -14.82 5.88
C ASN A 279 -2.61 -15.59 4.55
N LYS A 280 -3.30 -16.73 4.40
CA LYS A 280 -3.41 -17.41 3.10
C LYS A 280 -4.02 -16.49 2.03
N LEU A 281 -5.06 -15.74 2.39
CA LEU A 281 -5.66 -14.77 1.47
C LEU A 281 -4.70 -13.63 1.14
N ALA A 282 -3.93 -13.15 2.12
CA ALA A 282 -2.91 -12.13 1.91
C ALA A 282 -1.82 -12.61 0.94
N ILE A 283 -1.25 -13.80 1.17
CA ILE A 283 -0.24 -14.43 0.31
C ILE A 283 -0.80 -14.67 -1.11
N LEU A 284 -2.03 -15.14 -1.24
CA LEU A 284 -2.68 -15.31 -2.53
C LEU A 284 -2.79 -13.99 -3.30
N ASN A 285 -3.21 -12.92 -2.62
CA ASN A 285 -3.32 -11.61 -3.23
C ASN A 285 -1.94 -11.03 -3.61
N GLU A 286 -0.92 -11.28 -2.81
CA GLU A 286 0.46 -10.91 -3.09
C GLU A 286 0.96 -11.60 -4.37
N LYS A 287 0.81 -12.91 -4.50
CA LYS A 287 1.16 -13.68 -5.71
C LYS A 287 0.38 -13.23 -6.96
N ARG A 288 -0.89 -12.84 -6.79
CA ARG A 288 -1.69 -12.25 -7.87
C ARG A 288 -1.17 -10.88 -8.29
N ASN A 289 -0.82 -10.05 -7.34
CA ASN A 289 -0.24 -8.74 -7.61
C ASN A 289 1.12 -8.86 -8.30
N GLU A 290 1.99 -9.75 -7.84
CA GLU A 290 3.28 -10.02 -8.48
C GLU A 290 3.11 -10.45 -9.95
N ALA A 291 2.22 -11.39 -10.22
CA ALA A 291 1.94 -11.85 -11.58
C ALA A 291 1.36 -10.74 -12.47
N PHE A 292 0.49 -9.90 -11.90
CA PHE A 292 -0.03 -8.73 -12.60
C PHE A 292 1.07 -7.71 -12.89
N GLU A 293 1.90 -7.36 -11.89
CA GLU A 293 2.98 -6.38 -12.07
C GLU A 293 4.03 -6.85 -13.10
N GLN A 294 4.31 -8.14 -13.14
CA GLN A 294 5.20 -8.71 -14.15
C GLN A 294 4.68 -8.48 -15.58
N GLU A 295 3.40 -8.79 -15.83
CA GLU A 295 2.77 -8.57 -17.14
C GLU A 295 2.65 -7.07 -17.48
N TYR A 296 2.27 -6.26 -16.49
CA TYR A 296 2.14 -4.81 -16.64
C TYR A 296 3.48 -4.14 -16.97
N ASN A 297 4.51 -4.45 -16.19
CA ASN A 297 5.84 -3.85 -16.35
C ASN A 297 6.48 -4.27 -17.68
N ALA A 298 6.37 -5.55 -18.07
CA ALA A 298 6.83 -6.02 -19.39
C ALA A 298 6.12 -5.30 -20.54
N PHE A 299 4.83 -4.99 -20.38
CA PHE A 299 4.09 -4.21 -21.38
C PHE A 299 4.52 -2.74 -21.37
N LEU A 300 4.72 -2.14 -20.20
CA LEU A 300 5.09 -0.74 -20.02
C LEU A 300 6.46 -0.41 -20.62
N GLU A 301 7.43 -1.32 -20.53
CA GLU A 301 8.79 -1.15 -21.06
C GLU A 301 8.80 -0.85 -22.58
N GLU A 302 7.82 -1.36 -23.30
CA GLU A 302 7.66 -1.15 -24.74
C GLU A 302 6.90 0.14 -25.10
N ARG A 303 6.44 0.92 -24.12
CA ARG A 303 5.58 2.10 -24.35
C ARG A 303 6.38 3.40 -24.30
N THR A 304 5.92 4.38 -25.08
CA THR A 304 6.47 5.73 -25.07
C THR A 304 5.47 6.68 -24.44
N GLY A 305 5.85 7.30 -23.31
CA GLY A 305 5.08 8.33 -22.64
C GLY A 305 5.65 9.73 -22.91
N ASN A 306 4.78 10.70 -23.12
CA ASN A 306 5.13 12.11 -23.28
C ASN A 306 4.24 12.94 -22.35
N LEU A 307 4.84 13.89 -21.62
CA LEU A 307 4.15 14.85 -20.75
C LEU A 307 4.21 16.24 -21.40
N ASN A 308 3.10 16.97 -21.38
CA ASN A 308 3.03 18.37 -21.73
C ASN A 308 3.50 19.21 -20.53
N GLU A 309 4.78 19.55 -20.51
CA GLU A 309 5.43 20.26 -19.40
C GLU A 309 4.80 21.64 -19.14
N GLU A 310 4.33 22.33 -20.17
CA GLU A 310 3.67 23.64 -20.04
C GLU A 310 2.31 23.48 -19.32
N ALA A 311 1.51 22.52 -19.76
CA ALA A 311 0.24 22.21 -19.11
C ALA A 311 0.46 21.71 -17.68
N TRP A 312 1.47 20.85 -17.46
CA TRP A 312 1.82 20.34 -16.15
C TRP A 312 2.22 21.43 -15.16
N ALA A 313 3.05 22.37 -15.60
CA ALA A 313 3.47 23.50 -14.75
C ALA A 313 2.30 24.42 -14.35
N GLY A 314 1.21 24.43 -15.13
CA GLY A 314 0.00 25.20 -14.84
C GLY A 314 -1.00 24.47 -13.90
N ILE A 315 -0.76 23.22 -13.52
CA ILE A 315 -1.65 22.47 -12.64
C ILE A 315 -1.31 22.74 -11.18
N HIS A 316 -2.32 23.14 -10.42
CA HIS A 316 -2.26 23.37 -8.98
C HIS A 316 -3.46 22.76 -8.28
N ALA A 317 -3.33 22.53 -6.97
CA ALA A 317 -4.47 22.21 -6.10
C ALA A 317 -5.52 23.32 -6.17
N VAL A 318 -6.79 22.92 -6.12
CA VAL A 318 -7.90 23.87 -6.20
C VAL A 318 -8.13 24.49 -4.83
N LYS A 319 -8.06 25.82 -4.74
CA LYS A 319 -8.27 26.60 -3.51
C LYS A 319 -9.59 27.40 -3.61
N ASP A 320 -10.68 26.68 -3.79
CA ASP A 320 -12.03 27.26 -3.89
C ASP A 320 -13.00 26.43 -3.05
N ASP A 321 -13.53 27.00 -1.98
CA ASP A 321 -14.45 26.32 -1.06
C ASP A 321 -15.73 25.80 -1.73
N ALA A 322 -16.07 26.31 -2.92
CA ALA A 322 -17.18 25.80 -3.72
C ALA A 322 -16.84 24.48 -4.43
N VAL A 323 -15.57 24.05 -4.44
CA VAL A 323 -15.13 22.82 -5.07
C VAL A 323 -14.86 21.78 -3.99
N HIS A 324 -15.84 20.92 -3.73
CA HIS A 324 -15.80 19.95 -2.63
C HIS A 324 -16.10 18.51 -3.05
N THR A 325 -16.22 18.22 -4.36
CA THR A 325 -16.51 16.86 -4.85
C THR A 325 -15.41 15.88 -4.47
N ALA A 326 -15.79 14.73 -3.87
CA ALA A 326 -14.92 13.62 -3.50
C ALA A 326 -15.50 12.25 -3.90
N ASP A 327 -16.60 12.26 -4.66
CA ASP A 327 -17.48 11.09 -4.83
C ASP A 327 -17.13 10.22 -6.05
N PHE A 328 -16.23 10.63 -6.94
CA PHE A 328 -15.93 9.91 -8.18
C PHE A 328 -15.60 8.43 -7.92
N PHE A 329 -14.68 8.16 -7.00
CA PHE A 329 -14.28 6.79 -6.67
C PHE A 329 -15.28 6.07 -5.77
N VAL A 330 -16.01 6.81 -4.92
CA VAL A 330 -17.06 6.27 -4.04
C VAL A 330 -18.23 5.73 -4.88
N ILE A 331 -18.68 6.51 -5.87
CA ILE A 331 -19.74 6.10 -6.81
C ILE A 331 -19.31 4.87 -7.59
N TYR A 332 -18.05 4.83 -8.09
CA TYR A 332 -17.52 3.64 -8.73
C TYR A 332 -17.62 2.41 -7.81
N GLY A 333 -17.08 2.51 -6.60
CA GLY A 333 -17.07 1.41 -5.63
C GLY A 333 -18.47 0.93 -5.23
N SER A 334 -19.47 1.80 -5.28
CA SER A 334 -20.87 1.43 -4.96
C SER A 334 -21.61 0.67 -6.07
N LEU A 335 -21.22 0.88 -7.33
CA LEU A 335 -21.89 0.32 -8.48
C LEU A 335 -21.19 -0.90 -9.09
N PHE A 336 -19.86 -0.95 -9.01
CA PHE A 336 -19.03 -2.02 -9.58
C PHE A 336 -18.57 -3.04 -8.51
N GLN A 337 -19.47 -3.42 -7.61
CA GLN A 337 -19.21 -4.41 -6.55
C GLN A 337 -19.13 -5.84 -7.10
#